data_2c03c1669c98d55bd010574b102bda34
#
_entry.id   2c03c1669c98d55bd010574b102bda34
#
_cell.length_a   1.000
_cell.length_b   1.000
_cell.length_c   1.000
_cell.angle_alpha   90.00
_cell.angle_beta   90.00
_cell.angle_gamma   90.00
#
_symmetry.space_group_name_H-M   'P 1'
#
loop_
_entity.id
_entity.type
_entity.pdbx_description
1 polymer ?
#
loop_
_entity_poly.entity_id
_entity_poly.type
_entity_poly.pdbx_seq_one_letter_code
_entity_poly.pdbx_strand_id
1 'polypeptide(L)'
;MSLDKLTAVSPIDGRYRDKTEPLARYFSEYALIRYRVRVEIEYFIALCELPLPQLAGVGSERFDQLRNIYRSFDEAKAQRVKDIEKVTNHDVKAVEYFIKEEFDAIGGLDAYKEFVHFGLTSQDINNTSVPLSLKEALEECYYPLLEELIAQLRAYADEWKDVSMLAKTHGQPASPTRLGKEVGVYVYRLEEQLAQLRTCKMSAKFGGATGNYNAHHVAYPEIDWREFGNRFVSEKLGLVREQLTTQISNYDNMGAAFDAMRRINTIVLDLDRDFWMYISMDYFKQKIKAGEVGSSAMPHKVNPIDFENSEGNLGLANAVLQFLAQKLPVSRLQRDLTDSTVLRNIGVPMGHALIAFQSTLKGLRKLILNEEKLAEDLENTWAVVAEAIQTILRREAYPNPYEALKALTRTNERMTEKTIHEFVAGLDVSDSVKSELLAINPWNYTGV
;
A
#
# COMPACT_ATOMS: atom_id res chain seq x y z
N MET A 1 -31.01 12.24 9.86
CA MET A 1 -29.73 12.53 10.51
C MET A 1 -28.80 13.13 9.47
N SER A 2 -28.11 14.22 9.79
CA SER A 2 -27.03 14.73 8.95
C SER A 2 -25.86 13.74 8.93
N LEU A 3 -25.07 13.72 7.86
CA LEU A 3 -23.85 12.93 7.81
C LEU A 3 -22.82 13.55 8.78
N ASP A 4 -22.45 12.79 9.79
CA ASP A 4 -21.51 13.16 10.85
C ASP A 4 -20.66 11.94 11.20
N LYS A 5 -19.49 12.14 11.88
CA LYS A 5 -18.63 11.03 12.29
C LYS A 5 -19.36 9.97 13.14
N LEU A 6 -20.32 10.37 13.94
CA LEU A 6 -21.10 9.45 14.79
C LEU A 6 -22.24 8.76 14.04
N THR A 7 -22.70 9.31 12.93
CA THR A 7 -23.81 8.79 12.14
C THR A 7 -23.36 8.12 10.84
N ALA A 8 -22.07 8.18 10.51
CA ALA A 8 -21.50 7.53 9.33
C ALA A 8 -21.57 6.00 9.47
N VAL A 9 -22.10 5.34 8.43
CA VAL A 9 -22.23 3.88 8.39
C VAL A 9 -20.85 3.22 8.21
N SER A 10 -19.97 3.83 7.40
CA SER A 10 -18.62 3.35 7.23
C SER A 10 -17.72 3.85 8.37
N PRO A 11 -16.96 2.97 9.05
CA PRO A 11 -15.99 3.39 10.06
C PRO A 11 -14.84 4.24 9.49
N ILE A 12 -14.57 4.14 8.18
CA ILE A 12 -13.57 4.96 7.47
C ILE A 12 -13.94 6.44 7.57
N ASP A 13 -15.22 6.78 7.33
CA ASP A 13 -15.73 8.14 7.38
C ASP A 13 -16.22 8.56 8.77
N GLY A 14 -16.43 7.60 9.67
CA GLY A 14 -16.85 7.81 11.06
C GLY A 14 -15.67 7.73 12.03
N ARG A 15 -15.55 6.58 12.70
CA ARG A 15 -14.56 6.31 13.76
C ARG A 15 -13.13 6.67 13.40
N TYR A 16 -12.73 6.43 12.15
CA TYR A 16 -11.36 6.62 11.67
C TYR A 16 -11.18 7.85 10.79
N ARG A 17 -12.16 8.75 10.74
CA ARG A 17 -12.12 9.93 9.86
C ARG A 17 -10.83 10.74 10.00
N ASP A 18 -10.31 10.91 11.22
CA ASP A 18 -9.09 11.68 11.47
C ASP A 18 -7.84 11.04 10.85
N LYS A 19 -7.87 9.73 10.58
CA LYS A 19 -6.79 8.99 9.92
C LYS A 19 -6.93 8.95 8.39
N THR A 20 -8.14 9.09 7.89
CA THR A 20 -8.49 8.92 6.46
C THR A 20 -8.84 10.22 5.76
N GLU A 21 -8.95 11.31 6.51
CA GLU A 21 -9.31 12.63 5.98
C GLU A 21 -8.47 13.05 4.74
N PRO A 22 -7.13 12.84 4.70
CA PRO A 22 -6.35 13.18 3.52
C PRO A 22 -6.82 12.52 2.23
N LEU A 23 -7.46 11.33 2.29
CA LEU A 23 -7.99 10.63 1.14
C LEU A 23 -9.23 11.30 0.53
N ALA A 24 -9.91 12.18 1.26
CA ALA A 24 -11.13 12.84 0.78
C ALA A 24 -10.89 13.66 -0.49
N ARG A 25 -9.68 14.23 -0.66
CA ARG A 25 -9.30 15.01 -1.85
C ARG A 25 -9.06 14.17 -3.11
N TYR A 26 -9.09 12.82 -2.98
CA TYR A 26 -8.86 11.87 -4.07
C TYR A 26 -10.07 10.98 -4.36
N PHE A 27 -10.79 10.53 -3.33
CA PHE A 27 -11.79 9.46 -3.46
C PHE A 27 -13.20 9.84 -2.98
N SER A 28 -13.45 11.08 -2.58
CA SER A 28 -14.80 11.56 -2.32
C SER A 28 -15.53 11.88 -3.63
N GLU A 29 -16.86 12.04 -3.58
CA GLU A 29 -17.67 12.52 -4.72
C GLU A 29 -17.20 13.92 -5.16
N TYR A 30 -16.88 14.81 -4.21
CA TYR A 30 -16.25 16.09 -4.48
C TYR A 30 -14.95 15.93 -5.30
N ALA A 31 -14.08 15.04 -4.89
CA ALA A 31 -12.82 14.79 -5.58
C ALA A 31 -13.04 14.26 -7.00
N LEU A 32 -13.92 13.29 -7.18
CA LEU A 32 -14.25 12.75 -8.50
C LEU A 32 -14.73 13.84 -9.45
N ILE A 33 -15.63 14.72 -8.99
CA ILE A 33 -16.11 15.86 -9.78
C ILE A 33 -14.95 16.80 -10.14
N ARG A 34 -14.11 17.16 -9.17
CA ARG A 34 -12.95 18.04 -9.38
C ARG A 34 -11.97 17.47 -10.40
N TYR A 35 -11.66 16.17 -10.34
CA TYR A 35 -10.79 15.52 -11.32
C TYR A 35 -11.40 15.48 -12.72
N ARG A 36 -12.70 15.26 -12.83
CA ARG A 36 -13.42 15.36 -14.12
C ARG A 36 -13.33 16.76 -14.70
N VAL A 37 -13.59 17.80 -13.90
CA VAL A 37 -13.44 19.19 -14.33
C VAL A 37 -12.00 19.47 -14.77
N ARG A 38 -10.99 19.00 -14.02
CA ARG A 38 -9.57 19.15 -14.39
C ARG A 38 -9.27 18.52 -15.74
N VAL A 39 -9.70 17.30 -15.99
CA VAL A 39 -9.46 16.61 -17.26
C VAL A 39 -10.14 17.32 -18.42
N GLU A 40 -11.39 17.73 -18.26
CA GLU A 40 -12.12 18.50 -19.29
C GLU A 40 -11.43 19.83 -19.64
N ILE A 41 -10.99 20.57 -18.65
CA ILE A 41 -10.29 21.84 -18.84
C ILE A 41 -8.93 21.64 -19.52
N GLU A 42 -8.13 20.69 -19.06
CA GLU A 42 -6.83 20.40 -19.72
C GLU A 42 -7.03 19.86 -21.14
N TYR A 43 -8.11 19.12 -21.39
CA TYR A 43 -8.48 18.69 -22.75
C TYR A 43 -8.86 19.87 -23.64
N PHE A 44 -9.70 20.78 -23.16
CA PHE A 44 -10.07 22.00 -23.90
C PHE A 44 -8.82 22.85 -24.23
N ILE A 45 -7.92 23.02 -23.27
CA ILE A 45 -6.65 23.72 -23.49
C ILE A 45 -5.80 22.99 -24.55
N ALA A 46 -5.71 21.66 -24.48
CA ALA A 46 -4.97 20.86 -25.47
C ALA A 46 -5.55 20.99 -26.88
N LEU A 47 -6.88 21.10 -27.01
CA LEU A 47 -7.51 21.40 -28.29
C LEU A 47 -7.17 22.83 -28.80
N CYS A 48 -7.09 23.83 -27.92
CA CYS A 48 -6.68 25.19 -28.27
C CYS A 48 -5.20 25.24 -28.73
N GLU A 49 -4.37 24.33 -28.30
CA GLU A 49 -2.98 24.20 -28.74
C GLU A 49 -2.83 23.54 -30.13
N LEU A 50 -3.90 22.93 -30.66
CA LEU A 50 -3.94 22.42 -32.02
C LEU A 50 -4.24 23.53 -33.03
N PRO A 51 -3.84 23.38 -34.31
CA PRO A 51 -4.13 24.37 -35.35
C PRO A 51 -5.60 24.28 -35.83
N LEU A 52 -6.53 24.34 -34.89
CA LEU A 52 -7.98 24.32 -35.16
C LEU A 52 -8.47 25.76 -35.40
N PRO A 53 -8.90 26.12 -36.63
CA PRO A 53 -9.33 27.47 -36.95
C PRO A 53 -10.42 28.01 -36.02
N GLN A 54 -11.32 27.14 -35.55
CA GLN A 54 -12.44 27.49 -34.69
C GLN A 54 -11.98 27.88 -33.27
N LEU A 55 -10.80 27.44 -32.81
CA LEU A 55 -10.23 27.75 -31.49
C LEU A 55 -9.11 28.78 -31.54
N ALA A 56 -8.74 29.29 -32.71
CA ALA A 56 -7.66 30.25 -32.88
C ALA A 56 -7.81 31.55 -32.07
N GLY A 57 -9.04 31.89 -31.66
CA GLY A 57 -9.32 33.06 -30.81
C GLY A 57 -9.09 32.85 -29.31
N VAL A 58 -8.75 31.63 -28.86
CA VAL A 58 -8.46 31.32 -27.45
C VAL A 58 -6.94 31.28 -27.27
N GLY A 59 -6.37 32.42 -26.88
CA GLY A 59 -4.92 32.52 -26.67
C GLY A 59 -4.46 31.92 -25.34
N SER A 60 -3.15 31.61 -25.26
CA SER A 60 -2.52 31.02 -24.08
C SER A 60 -2.62 31.86 -22.81
N GLU A 61 -2.84 33.17 -22.95
CA GLU A 61 -3.06 34.09 -21.82
C GLU A 61 -4.32 33.74 -21.00
N ARG A 62 -5.25 33.01 -21.58
CA ARG A 62 -6.47 32.54 -20.91
C ARG A 62 -6.29 31.19 -20.18
N PHE A 63 -5.24 30.43 -20.44
CA PHE A 63 -5.09 29.07 -19.93
C PHE A 63 -5.02 29.02 -18.41
N ASP A 64 -4.36 29.96 -17.76
CA ASP A 64 -4.33 30.02 -16.29
C ASP A 64 -5.71 30.35 -15.69
N GLN A 65 -6.49 31.21 -16.37
CA GLN A 65 -7.86 31.50 -15.97
C GLN A 65 -8.77 30.24 -16.09
N LEU A 66 -8.64 29.48 -17.18
CA LEU A 66 -9.33 28.22 -17.38
C LEU A 66 -8.92 27.19 -16.31
N ARG A 67 -7.63 27.04 -16.04
CA ARG A 67 -7.12 26.15 -14.97
C ARG A 67 -7.62 26.53 -13.59
N ASN A 68 -7.89 27.82 -13.37
CA ASN A 68 -8.41 28.26 -12.08
C ASN A 68 -9.79 27.68 -11.78
N ILE A 69 -10.59 27.26 -12.77
CA ILE A 69 -11.88 26.58 -12.59
C ILE A 69 -11.73 25.35 -11.69
N TYR A 70 -10.69 24.53 -11.90
CA TYR A 70 -10.44 23.33 -11.08
C TYR A 70 -9.46 23.56 -9.93
N ARG A 71 -8.58 24.57 -10.01
CA ARG A 71 -7.64 24.91 -8.93
C ARG A 71 -8.35 25.54 -7.74
N SER A 72 -9.35 26.39 -8.01
CA SER A 72 -10.21 27.01 -6.99
C SER A 72 -11.53 26.27 -6.80
N PHE A 73 -11.59 24.99 -7.18
CA PHE A 73 -12.80 24.19 -7.05
C PHE A 73 -13.11 23.92 -5.57
N ASP A 74 -14.33 24.21 -5.16
CA ASP A 74 -14.81 24.06 -3.78
C ASP A 74 -16.11 23.24 -3.68
N GLU A 75 -16.60 23.02 -2.47
CA GLU A 75 -17.81 22.26 -2.23
C GLU A 75 -19.06 22.90 -2.84
N ALA A 76 -19.11 24.24 -2.94
CA ALA A 76 -20.25 24.94 -3.56
C ALA A 76 -20.32 24.65 -5.06
N LYS A 77 -19.16 24.62 -5.74
CA LYS A 77 -19.06 24.24 -7.16
C LYS A 77 -19.42 22.77 -7.36
N ALA A 78 -18.96 21.89 -6.47
CA ALA A 78 -19.34 20.48 -6.51
C ALA A 78 -20.88 20.31 -6.32
N GLN A 79 -21.48 21.06 -5.40
CA GLN A 79 -22.93 21.06 -5.19
C GLN A 79 -23.65 21.57 -6.44
N ARG A 80 -23.13 22.61 -7.13
CA ARG A 80 -23.72 23.08 -8.40
C ARG A 80 -23.74 21.96 -9.45
N VAL A 81 -22.64 21.21 -9.61
CA VAL A 81 -22.61 20.05 -10.51
C VAL A 81 -23.68 19.02 -10.11
N LYS A 82 -23.84 18.72 -8.82
CA LYS A 82 -24.88 17.79 -8.33
C LYS A 82 -26.29 18.30 -8.59
N ASP A 83 -26.53 19.60 -8.54
CA ASP A 83 -27.84 20.19 -8.83
C ASP A 83 -28.18 20.08 -10.33
N ILE A 84 -27.18 20.26 -11.21
CA ILE A 84 -27.35 20.00 -12.64
C ILE A 84 -27.61 18.51 -12.89
N GLU A 85 -26.86 17.62 -12.23
CA GLU A 85 -27.03 16.16 -12.36
C GLU A 85 -28.43 15.69 -11.99
N LYS A 86 -29.08 16.28 -10.97
CA LYS A 86 -30.44 15.97 -10.58
C LYS A 86 -31.44 16.17 -11.72
N VAL A 87 -31.16 17.13 -12.62
CA VAL A 87 -32.05 17.43 -13.77
C VAL A 87 -31.67 16.59 -14.98
N THR A 88 -30.37 16.44 -15.25
CA THR A 88 -29.88 15.74 -16.45
C THR A 88 -29.84 14.21 -16.28
N ASN A 89 -29.88 13.74 -15.05
CA ASN A 89 -29.67 12.32 -14.67
C ASN A 89 -28.37 11.71 -15.31
N HIS A 90 -27.34 12.55 -15.48
CA HIS A 90 -26.08 12.15 -16.09
C HIS A 90 -24.90 12.95 -15.51
N ASP A 91 -24.00 12.26 -14.80
CA ASP A 91 -22.93 12.85 -14.00
C ASP A 91 -21.87 13.60 -14.83
N VAL A 92 -21.34 13.01 -15.90
CA VAL A 92 -20.32 13.66 -16.74
C VAL A 92 -20.95 14.79 -17.58
N LYS A 93 -22.20 14.65 -18.02
CA LYS A 93 -22.89 15.73 -18.72
C LYS A 93 -23.15 16.95 -17.81
N ALA A 94 -23.37 16.69 -16.52
CA ALA A 94 -23.49 17.77 -15.54
C ALA A 94 -22.17 18.54 -15.38
N VAL A 95 -21.01 17.88 -15.43
CA VAL A 95 -19.70 18.52 -15.45
C VAL A 95 -19.52 19.38 -16.70
N GLU A 96 -19.90 18.90 -17.87
CA GLU A 96 -19.85 19.67 -19.12
C GLU A 96 -20.67 20.96 -19.00
N TYR A 97 -21.93 20.89 -18.52
CA TYR A 97 -22.78 22.08 -18.34
C TYR A 97 -22.22 23.04 -17.30
N PHE A 98 -21.68 22.55 -16.20
CA PHE A 98 -21.01 23.38 -15.21
C PHE A 98 -19.83 24.15 -15.82
N ILE A 99 -18.99 23.51 -16.62
CA ILE A 99 -17.87 24.17 -17.29
C ILE A 99 -18.36 25.25 -18.26
N LYS A 100 -19.45 25.00 -18.99
CA LYS A 100 -20.07 26.01 -19.86
C LYS A 100 -20.59 27.23 -19.06
N GLU A 101 -21.14 27.03 -17.85
CA GLU A 101 -21.53 28.12 -16.93
C GLU A 101 -20.28 28.89 -16.46
N GLU A 102 -19.18 28.23 -16.13
CA GLU A 102 -17.91 28.88 -15.76
C GLU A 102 -17.33 29.69 -16.95
N PHE A 103 -17.48 29.21 -18.20
CA PHE A 103 -17.10 29.95 -19.40
C PHE A 103 -17.94 31.23 -19.58
N ASP A 104 -19.24 31.17 -19.26
CA ASP A 104 -20.10 32.36 -19.23
C ASP A 104 -19.63 33.38 -18.20
N ALA A 105 -19.30 32.92 -17.00
CA ALA A 105 -18.82 33.76 -15.92
C ALA A 105 -17.46 34.42 -16.24
N ILE A 106 -16.57 33.73 -16.95
CA ILE A 106 -15.30 34.25 -17.42
C ILE A 106 -15.50 35.31 -18.54
N GLY A 107 -16.46 35.08 -19.43
CA GLY A 107 -16.79 35.91 -20.56
C GLY A 107 -15.84 35.78 -21.76
N GLY A 108 -16.38 36.03 -22.95
CA GLY A 108 -15.63 35.96 -24.21
C GLY A 108 -15.27 34.54 -24.65
N LEU A 109 -15.93 33.52 -24.10
CA LEU A 109 -15.76 32.12 -24.46
C LEU A 109 -17.02 31.49 -25.08
N ASP A 110 -18.06 32.28 -25.34
CA ASP A 110 -19.35 31.77 -25.81
C ASP A 110 -19.26 30.98 -27.11
N ALA A 111 -18.44 31.45 -28.04
CA ALA A 111 -18.24 30.80 -29.35
C ALA A 111 -17.50 29.44 -29.25
N TYR A 112 -16.88 29.14 -28.09
CA TYR A 112 -16.02 27.98 -27.91
C TYR A 112 -16.62 26.90 -27.02
N LYS A 113 -17.78 27.17 -26.39
CA LYS A 113 -18.43 26.26 -25.44
C LYS A 113 -18.68 24.85 -25.98
N GLU A 114 -18.97 24.72 -27.28
CA GLU A 114 -19.26 23.43 -27.90
C GLU A 114 -18.00 22.56 -28.09
N PHE A 115 -16.82 23.11 -27.82
CA PHE A 115 -15.56 22.34 -27.74
C PHE A 115 -15.30 21.72 -26.35
N VAL A 116 -16.10 22.04 -25.34
CA VAL A 116 -16.10 21.29 -24.08
C VAL A 116 -16.62 19.89 -24.38
N HIS A 117 -15.91 18.86 -23.96
CA HIS A 117 -16.23 17.43 -24.22
C HIS A 117 -16.26 17.07 -25.73
N PHE A 118 -15.58 17.82 -26.59
CA PHE A 118 -15.63 17.61 -28.04
C PHE A 118 -15.11 16.22 -28.44
N GLY A 119 -15.94 15.44 -29.13
CA GLY A 119 -15.60 14.10 -29.62
C GLY A 119 -15.42 13.02 -28.56
N LEU A 120 -15.55 13.36 -27.27
CA LEU A 120 -15.34 12.45 -26.15
C LEU A 120 -16.59 11.64 -25.80
N THR A 121 -16.37 10.59 -25.03
CA THR A 121 -17.39 9.89 -24.26
C THR A 121 -17.10 10.00 -22.78
N SER A 122 -18.09 9.77 -21.92
CA SER A 122 -17.93 9.86 -20.46
C SER A 122 -16.74 9.07 -19.93
N GLN A 123 -16.37 7.98 -20.57
CA GLN A 123 -15.25 7.16 -20.14
C GLN A 123 -13.87 7.71 -20.53
N ASP A 124 -13.78 8.61 -21.48
CA ASP A 124 -12.53 9.37 -21.70
C ASP A 124 -12.22 10.25 -20.49
N ILE A 125 -13.25 10.73 -19.80
CA ILE A 125 -13.13 11.54 -18.58
C ILE A 125 -12.96 10.66 -17.33
N ASN A 126 -13.75 9.62 -17.17
CA ASN A 126 -13.66 8.74 -16.00
C ASN A 126 -12.37 7.90 -15.99
N ASN A 127 -11.98 7.32 -17.14
CA ASN A 127 -10.79 6.49 -17.25
C ASN A 127 -9.47 7.28 -17.38
N THR A 128 -9.52 8.58 -17.21
CA THR A 128 -8.39 9.47 -17.00
C THR A 128 -8.40 10.04 -15.58
N SER A 129 -9.57 10.50 -15.10
CA SER A 129 -9.75 11.07 -13.76
C SER A 129 -9.42 10.08 -12.64
N VAL A 130 -9.92 8.85 -12.74
CA VAL A 130 -9.74 7.82 -11.71
C VAL A 130 -8.28 7.38 -11.58
N PRO A 131 -7.56 6.98 -12.65
CA PRO A 131 -6.14 6.64 -12.52
C PRO A 131 -5.28 7.84 -12.11
N LEU A 132 -5.66 9.09 -12.47
CA LEU A 132 -4.97 10.29 -12.03
C LEU A 132 -5.13 10.50 -10.51
N SER A 133 -6.35 10.38 -9.99
CA SER A 133 -6.59 10.49 -8.55
C SER A 133 -5.90 9.37 -7.75
N LEU A 134 -5.90 8.14 -8.27
CA LEU A 134 -5.20 7.02 -7.64
C LEU A 134 -3.68 7.26 -7.61
N LYS A 135 -3.10 7.73 -8.73
CA LYS A 135 -1.68 8.08 -8.82
C LYS A 135 -1.29 9.09 -7.74
N GLU A 136 -2.01 10.21 -7.69
CA GLU A 136 -1.74 11.28 -6.74
C GLU A 136 -1.95 10.84 -5.29
N ALA A 137 -2.97 10.00 -5.00
CA ALA A 137 -3.18 9.43 -3.67
C ALA A 137 -2.06 8.47 -3.25
N LEU A 138 -1.52 7.66 -4.17
CA LEU A 138 -0.36 6.83 -3.91
C LEU A 138 0.86 7.68 -3.59
N GLU A 139 1.13 8.70 -4.37
CA GLU A 139 2.30 9.58 -4.22
C GLU A 139 2.24 10.45 -2.96
N GLU A 140 1.06 10.98 -2.62
CA GLU A 140 0.92 11.97 -1.54
C GLU A 140 0.49 11.36 -0.19
N CYS A 141 -0.12 10.17 -0.18
CA CYS A 141 -0.64 9.55 1.06
C CYS A 141 -0.05 8.17 1.33
N TYR A 142 -0.10 7.26 0.36
CA TYR A 142 0.23 5.86 0.58
C TYR A 142 1.74 5.64 0.70
N TYR A 143 2.52 6.09 -0.29
CA TYR A 143 3.98 5.91 -0.29
C TYR A 143 4.64 6.58 0.91
N PRO A 144 4.36 7.85 1.27
CA PRO A 144 5.01 8.47 2.42
C PRO A 144 4.77 7.71 3.73
N LEU A 145 3.54 7.22 3.96
CA LEU A 145 3.21 6.49 5.18
C LEU A 145 3.85 5.10 5.22
N LEU A 146 3.90 4.39 4.08
CA LEU A 146 4.59 3.10 3.97
C LEU A 146 6.11 3.28 4.15
N GLU A 147 6.69 4.33 3.59
CA GLU A 147 8.11 4.64 3.76
C GLU A 147 8.45 5.00 5.21
N GLU A 148 7.56 5.69 5.92
CA GLU A 148 7.69 5.94 7.36
C GLU A 148 7.70 4.61 8.15
N LEU A 149 6.84 3.67 7.80
CA LEU A 149 6.82 2.33 8.41
C LEU A 149 8.12 1.57 8.14
N ILE A 150 8.59 1.56 6.89
CA ILE A 150 9.85 0.92 6.51
C ILE A 150 11.04 1.57 7.25
N ALA A 151 11.07 2.88 7.34
CA ALA A 151 12.13 3.60 8.05
C ALA A 151 12.14 3.27 9.56
N GLN A 152 10.97 3.15 10.20
CA GLN A 152 10.88 2.75 11.60
C GLN A 152 11.39 1.32 11.81
N LEU A 153 11.03 0.39 10.92
CA LEU A 153 11.51 -1.00 10.97
C LEU A 153 13.02 -1.08 10.75
N ARG A 154 13.55 -0.30 9.82
CA ARG A 154 15.01 -0.23 9.56
C ARG A 154 15.75 0.28 10.79
N ALA A 155 15.24 1.30 11.46
CA ALA A 155 15.82 1.80 12.71
C ALA A 155 15.88 0.71 13.79
N TYR A 156 14.83 -0.09 13.93
CA TYR A 156 14.81 -1.22 14.86
C TYR A 156 15.73 -2.36 14.42
N ALA A 157 15.81 -2.66 13.12
CA ALA A 157 16.74 -3.66 12.61
C ALA A 157 18.21 -3.30 12.93
N ASP A 158 18.55 -2.02 12.88
CA ASP A 158 19.89 -1.53 13.25
C ASP A 158 20.10 -1.47 14.76
N GLU A 159 19.11 -0.98 15.52
CA GLU A 159 19.15 -0.92 17.00
C GLU A 159 19.35 -2.31 17.62
N TRP A 160 18.68 -3.33 17.08
CA TRP A 160 18.67 -4.69 17.65
C TRP A 160 19.56 -5.67 16.88
N LYS A 161 20.47 -5.19 16.04
CA LYS A 161 21.34 -6.03 15.18
C LYS A 161 22.20 -7.03 15.94
N ASP A 162 22.59 -6.69 17.17
CA ASP A 162 23.43 -7.51 18.03
C ASP A 162 22.66 -8.29 19.11
N VAL A 163 21.34 -8.14 19.15
CA VAL A 163 20.49 -8.83 20.11
C VAL A 163 20.26 -10.27 19.66
N SER A 164 20.82 -11.23 20.35
CA SER A 164 20.62 -12.65 20.11
C SER A 164 19.23 -13.09 20.57
N MET A 165 18.57 -13.90 19.77
CA MET A 165 17.22 -14.37 20.01
C MET A 165 17.09 -15.84 19.64
N LEU A 166 16.37 -16.61 20.46
CA LEU A 166 16.00 -17.99 20.12
C LEU A 166 14.97 -17.97 19.00
N ALA A 167 15.33 -18.50 17.82
CA ALA A 167 14.35 -18.67 16.76
C ALA A 167 13.43 -19.87 17.05
N LYS A 168 12.24 -19.84 16.49
CA LYS A 168 11.27 -20.93 16.59
C LYS A 168 10.80 -21.35 15.19
N THR A 169 10.85 -22.66 14.93
CA THR A 169 10.24 -23.27 13.75
C THR A 169 9.18 -24.27 14.22
N HIS A 170 8.01 -24.27 13.59
CA HIS A 170 6.87 -25.08 14.05
C HIS A 170 6.52 -24.84 15.54
N GLY A 171 6.77 -23.62 16.06
CA GLY A 171 6.59 -23.29 17.47
C GLY A 171 7.64 -23.89 18.42
N GLN A 172 8.63 -24.63 17.92
CA GLN A 172 9.70 -25.26 18.71
C GLN A 172 11.00 -24.46 18.62
N PRO A 173 11.84 -24.48 19.69
CA PRO A 173 13.17 -23.91 19.67
C PRO A 173 14.00 -24.42 18.48
N ALA A 174 14.64 -23.50 17.79
CA ALA A 174 15.51 -23.74 16.65
C ALA A 174 16.82 -22.97 16.79
N SER A 175 17.68 -22.99 15.76
CA SER A 175 18.96 -22.28 15.77
C SER A 175 18.76 -20.82 16.13
N PRO A 176 19.60 -20.22 17.01
CA PRO A 176 19.50 -18.82 17.37
C PRO A 176 19.65 -17.90 16.15
N THR A 177 19.08 -16.72 16.27
CA THR A 177 19.14 -15.66 15.28
C THR A 177 19.41 -14.33 15.96
N ARG A 178 19.43 -13.23 15.20
CA ARG A 178 19.49 -11.87 15.74
C ARG A 178 18.17 -11.15 15.48
N LEU A 179 17.63 -10.51 16.52
CA LEU A 179 16.35 -9.81 16.44
C LEU A 179 16.34 -8.74 15.34
N GLY A 180 17.42 -7.99 15.20
CA GLY A 180 17.54 -7.00 14.12
C GLY A 180 17.46 -7.61 12.72
N LYS A 181 18.04 -8.81 12.53
CA LYS A 181 17.91 -9.54 11.25
C LYS A 181 16.47 -9.99 11.01
N GLU A 182 15.77 -10.47 12.03
CA GLU A 182 14.35 -10.85 11.90
C GLU A 182 13.48 -9.66 11.47
N VAL A 183 13.69 -8.50 12.06
CA VAL A 183 13.01 -7.25 11.64
C VAL A 183 13.45 -6.85 10.22
N GLY A 184 14.73 -6.99 9.91
CA GLY A 184 15.32 -6.71 8.59
C GLY A 184 14.68 -7.51 7.44
N VAL A 185 14.15 -8.71 7.72
CA VAL A 185 13.39 -9.51 6.73
C VAL A 185 12.18 -8.74 6.24
N TYR A 186 11.44 -8.09 7.14
CA TYR A 186 10.25 -7.30 6.75
C TYR A 186 10.64 -6.03 5.99
N VAL A 187 11.73 -5.37 6.37
CA VAL A 187 12.28 -4.22 5.62
C VAL A 187 12.56 -4.64 4.18
N TYR A 188 13.33 -5.69 3.99
CA TYR A 188 13.70 -6.21 2.66
C TYR A 188 12.45 -6.54 1.83
N ARG A 189 11.50 -7.29 2.39
CA ARG A 189 10.27 -7.69 1.70
C ARG A 189 9.40 -6.49 1.29
N LEU A 190 9.26 -5.50 2.17
CA LEU A 190 8.46 -4.29 1.91
C LEU A 190 9.11 -3.41 0.84
N GLU A 191 10.44 -3.24 0.86
CA GLU A 191 11.16 -2.48 -0.16
C GLU A 191 11.04 -3.09 -1.54
N GLU A 192 11.19 -4.41 -1.65
CA GLU A 192 11.00 -5.14 -2.92
C GLU A 192 9.57 -4.95 -3.48
N GLN A 193 8.55 -5.04 -2.63
CA GLN A 193 7.16 -4.89 -3.07
C GLN A 193 6.79 -3.42 -3.34
N LEU A 194 7.35 -2.47 -2.60
CA LEU A 194 7.18 -1.05 -2.90
C LEU A 194 7.82 -0.69 -4.25
N ALA A 195 9.04 -1.18 -4.52
CA ALA A 195 9.69 -1.00 -5.82
C ALA A 195 8.81 -1.57 -6.94
N GLN A 196 8.24 -2.76 -6.76
CA GLN A 196 7.35 -3.38 -7.74
C GLN A 196 6.06 -2.56 -7.94
N LEU A 197 5.42 -2.07 -6.87
CA LEU A 197 4.24 -1.20 -7.00
C LEU A 197 4.54 0.07 -7.80
N ARG A 198 5.71 0.67 -7.59
CA ARG A 198 6.15 1.87 -8.33
C ARG A 198 6.38 1.62 -9.82
N THR A 199 6.61 0.38 -10.24
CA THR A 199 6.70 0.02 -11.68
C THR A 199 5.34 -0.16 -12.34
N CYS A 200 4.25 -0.27 -11.57
CA CYS A 200 2.90 -0.38 -12.11
C CYS A 200 2.53 0.91 -12.87
N LYS A 201 2.20 0.77 -14.15
CA LYS A 201 1.82 1.92 -14.97
C LYS A 201 0.46 2.45 -14.52
N MET A 202 0.38 3.75 -14.22
CA MET A 202 -0.91 4.43 -14.10
C MET A 202 -1.38 4.75 -15.51
N SER A 203 -2.20 3.85 -16.07
CA SER A 203 -2.66 3.93 -17.45
C SER A 203 -4.09 4.46 -17.57
N ALA A 204 -4.39 5.04 -18.73
CA ALA A 204 -5.66 5.66 -19.01
C ALA A 204 -6.17 5.31 -20.41
N LYS A 205 -7.47 5.10 -20.53
CA LYS A 205 -8.15 5.06 -21.82
C LYS A 205 -8.51 6.47 -22.26
N PHE A 206 -8.14 6.80 -23.50
CA PHE A 206 -8.54 8.02 -24.18
C PHE A 206 -8.61 7.79 -25.68
N GLY A 207 -9.80 7.94 -26.31
CA GLY A 207 -9.99 7.61 -27.73
C GLY A 207 -11.45 7.64 -28.20
N GLY A 208 -12.38 8.25 -27.47
CA GLY A 208 -13.79 8.33 -27.85
C GLY A 208 -14.60 7.06 -27.57
N ALA A 209 -15.78 6.99 -28.12
CA ALA A 209 -16.83 6.02 -27.78
C ALA A 209 -16.45 4.55 -27.93
N THR A 210 -15.49 4.22 -28.79
CA THR A 210 -15.00 2.85 -29.01
C THR A 210 -13.47 2.74 -28.99
N GLY A 211 -12.78 3.79 -28.53
CA GLY A 211 -11.31 3.85 -28.49
C GLY A 211 -10.65 4.15 -29.84
N ASN A 212 -11.42 4.48 -30.86
CA ASN A 212 -10.94 4.64 -32.26
C ASN A 212 -10.95 6.10 -32.76
N TYR A 213 -11.24 7.09 -31.90
CA TYR A 213 -11.35 8.51 -32.27
C TYR A 213 -12.36 8.80 -33.40
N ASN A 214 -13.43 8.02 -33.53
CA ASN A 214 -14.37 8.12 -34.64
C ASN A 214 -14.92 9.56 -34.84
N ALA A 215 -15.39 10.20 -33.79
CA ALA A 215 -15.94 11.55 -33.85
C ALA A 215 -14.87 12.60 -34.15
N HIS A 216 -13.70 12.45 -33.56
CA HIS A 216 -12.56 13.34 -33.81
C HIS A 216 -12.10 13.25 -35.24
N HIS A 217 -11.90 12.03 -35.76
CA HIS A 217 -11.40 11.81 -37.13
C HIS A 217 -12.37 12.30 -38.21
N VAL A 218 -13.69 12.13 -38.01
CA VAL A 218 -14.67 12.64 -38.95
C VAL A 218 -14.74 14.16 -39.01
N ALA A 219 -14.48 14.82 -37.84
CA ALA A 219 -14.48 16.29 -37.73
C ALA A 219 -13.19 16.91 -38.28
N TYR A 220 -12.04 16.33 -38.00
CA TYR A 220 -10.72 16.80 -38.41
C TYR A 220 -9.84 15.62 -38.85
N PRO A 221 -10.03 15.12 -40.11
CA PRO A 221 -9.31 13.93 -40.58
C PRO A 221 -7.80 14.14 -40.79
N GLU A 222 -7.36 15.40 -40.85
CA GLU A 222 -5.94 15.78 -41.02
C GLU A 222 -5.14 15.73 -39.71
N ILE A 223 -5.81 15.63 -38.54
CA ILE A 223 -5.13 15.57 -37.26
C ILE A 223 -4.77 14.12 -36.93
N ASP A 224 -3.54 13.89 -36.47
CA ASP A 224 -3.16 12.60 -35.84
C ASP A 224 -3.69 12.54 -34.40
N TRP A 225 -4.92 12.03 -34.27
CA TRP A 225 -5.60 11.93 -32.98
C TRP A 225 -4.95 10.90 -32.03
N ARG A 226 -4.21 9.92 -32.56
CA ARG A 226 -3.49 8.97 -31.71
C ARG A 226 -2.31 9.67 -31.05
N GLU A 227 -1.53 10.41 -31.83
CA GLU A 227 -0.40 11.17 -31.27
C GLU A 227 -0.90 12.27 -30.35
N PHE A 228 -1.95 12.99 -30.73
CA PHE A 228 -2.61 13.94 -29.82
C PHE A 228 -3.00 13.29 -28.49
N GLY A 229 -3.68 12.16 -28.52
CA GLY A 229 -4.08 11.46 -27.29
C GLY A 229 -2.91 10.95 -26.45
N ASN A 230 -1.83 10.48 -27.10
CA ASN A 230 -0.60 10.09 -26.42
C ASN A 230 -0.02 11.29 -25.65
N ARG A 231 0.13 12.43 -26.30
CA ARG A 231 0.67 13.65 -25.69
C ARG A 231 -0.26 14.21 -24.61
N PHE A 232 -1.56 14.28 -24.87
CA PHE A 232 -2.53 14.76 -23.88
C PHE A 232 -2.45 13.94 -22.58
N VAL A 233 -2.51 12.62 -22.68
CA VAL A 233 -2.49 11.73 -21.50
C VAL A 233 -1.14 11.77 -20.78
N SER A 234 -0.03 11.84 -21.50
CA SER A 234 1.31 11.84 -20.90
C SER A 234 1.73 13.24 -20.39
N GLU A 235 1.61 14.26 -21.21
CA GLU A 235 2.15 15.60 -20.91
C GLU A 235 1.22 16.41 -20.00
N LYS A 236 -0.10 16.32 -20.20
CA LYS A 236 -1.07 17.08 -19.38
C LYS A 236 -1.53 16.35 -18.13
N LEU A 237 -1.60 14.99 -18.16
CA LEU A 237 -2.11 14.20 -17.04
C LEU A 237 -1.02 13.37 -16.34
N GLY A 238 0.16 13.21 -16.95
CA GLY A 238 1.25 12.40 -16.38
C GLY A 238 0.90 10.91 -16.26
N LEU A 239 0.04 10.41 -17.17
CA LEU A 239 -0.42 9.03 -17.25
C LEU A 239 0.12 8.35 -18.51
N VAL A 240 -0.08 7.03 -18.63
CA VAL A 240 0.29 6.26 -19.82
C VAL A 240 -0.98 5.94 -20.61
N ARG A 241 -1.07 6.40 -21.88
CA ARG A 241 -2.25 6.07 -22.68
C ARG A 241 -2.24 4.60 -23.10
N GLU A 242 -3.35 3.92 -22.89
CA GLU A 242 -3.61 2.58 -23.43
C GLU A 242 -3.87 2.69 -24.93
N GLN A 243 -3.07 1.99 -25.75
CA GLN A 243 -3.08 2.14 -27.20
C GLN A 243 -4.28 1.48 -27.90
N LEU A 244 -4.76 0.38 -27.33
CA LEU A 244 -5.90 -0.39 -27.82
C LEU A 244 -6.88 -0.65 -26.66
N THR A 245 -8.07 -0.12 -26.78
CA THR A 245 -9.12 -0.25 -25.76
C THR A 245 -10.49 -0.38 -26.43
N THR A 246 -11.49 -0.76 -25.67
CA THR A 246 -12.90 -0.58 -26.01
C THR A 246 -13.35 0.84 -25.60
N GLN A 247 -14.61 1.03 -25.26
CA GLN A 247 -15.08 2.29 -24.69
C GLN A 247 -14.42 2.61 -23.34
N ILE A 248 -13.93 1.60 -22.62
CA ILE A 248 -13.32 1.72 -21.29
C ILE A 248 -11.86 1.30 -21.30
N SER A 249 -11.14 1.62 -20.21
CA SER A 249 -9.81 1.07 -19.91
C SER A 249 -9.86 -0.45 -19.85
N ASN A 250 -8.74 -1.09 -20.18
CA ASN A 250 -8.55 -2.53 -19.96
C ASN A 250 -8.44 -2.86 -18.45
N TYR A 251 -8.08 -1.88 -17.60
CA TYR A 251 -7.88 -1.98 -16.16
C TYR A 251 -6.78 -2.95 -15.70
N ASP A 252 -6.05 -3.61 -16.60
CA ASP A 252 -5.01 -4.59 -16.25
C ASP A 252 -3.89 -3.97 -15.41
N ASN A 253 -3.44 -2.76 -15.76
CA ASN A 253 -2.40 -2.06 -15.01
C ASN A 253 -2.88 -1.61 -13.62
N MET A 254 -4.14 -1.19 -13.51
CA MET A 254 -4.74 -0.84 -12.22
C MET A 254 -4.91 -2.09 -11.35
N GLY A 255 -5.33 -3.21 -11.94
CA GLY A 255 -5.38 -4.51 -11.27
C GLY A 255 -4.01 -4.95 -10.75
N ALA A 256 -2.96 -4.77 -11.55
CA ALA A 256 -1.57 -5.06 -11.12
C ALA A 256 -1.14 -4.20 -9.92
N ALA A 257 -1.52 -2.91 -9.89
CA ALA A 257 -1.26 -2.04 -8.74
C ALA A 257 -2.00 -2.52 -7.49
N PHE A 258 -3.28 -2.90 -7.60
CA PHE A 258 -4.06 -3.44 -6.48
C PHE A 258 -3.47 -4.76 -5.96
N ASP A 259 -3.00 -5.63 -6.84
CA ASP A 259 -2.33 -6.88 -6.45
C ASP A 259 -0.98 -6.63 -5.76
N ALA A 260 -0.21 -5.63 -6.19
CA ALA A 260 1.01 -5.22 -5.51
C ALA A 260 0.72 -4.65 -4.10
N MET A 261 -0.31 -3.82 -3.96
CA MET A 261 -0.76 -3.31 -2.65
C MET A 261 -1.19 -4.44 -1.71
N ARG A 262 -1.89 -5.46 -2.22
CA ARG A 262 -2.25 -6.64 -1.42
C ARG A 262 -1.04 -7.39 -0.89
N ARG A 263 0.03 -7.54 -1.69
CA ARG A 263 1.27 -8.18 -1.22
C ARG A 263 1.94 -7.36 -0.12
N ILE A 264 2.00 -6.04 -0.26
CA ILE A 264 2.48 -5.13 0.79
C ILE A 264 1.65 -5.32 2.08
N ASN A 265 0.34 -5.25 1.97
CA ASN A 265 -0.57 -5.46 3.09
C ASN A 265 -0.38 -6.82 3.76
N THR A 266 -0.13 -7.88 2.98
CA THR A 266 0.12 -9.24 3.51
C THR A 266 1.42 -9.30 4.30
N ILE A 267 2.46 -8.57 3.88
CA ILE A 267 3.73 -8.51 4.61
C ILE A 267 3.55 -7.76 5.94
N VAL A 268 2.80 -6.64 5.95
CA VAL A 268 2.52 -5.91 7.19
C VAL A 268 1.65 -6.74 8.14
N LEU A 269 0.69 -7.49 7.61
CA LEU A 269 -0.13 -8.41 8.41
C LEU A 269 0.72 -9.52 9.06
N ASP A 270 1.67 -10.08 8.33
CA ASP A 270 2.63 -11.08 8.83
C ASP A 270 3.51 -10.48 9.95
N LEU A 271 4.02 -9.26 9.74
CA LEU A 271 4.73 -8.47 10.75
C LEU A 271 3.89 -8.25 12.02
N ASP A 272 2.63 -7.84 11.87
CA ASP A 272 1.73 -7.58 13.00
C ASP A 272 1.53 -8.84 13.85
N ARG A 273 1.41 -10.00 13.22
CA ARG A 273 1.29 -11.29 13.89
C ARG A 273 2.55 -11.71 14.62
N ASP A 274 3.71 -11.50 14.05
CA ASP A 274 4.98 -11.82 14.70
C ASP A 274 5.20 -10.91 15.93
N PHE A 275 4.98 -9.60 15.82
CA PHE A 275 5.11 -8.72 16.98
C PHE A 275 4.05 -9.01 18.06
N TRP A 276 2.82 -9.35 17.67
CA TRP A 276 1.81 -9.84 18.61
C TRP A 276 2.30 -11.10 19.35
N MET A 277 2.92 -12.03 18.62
CA MET A 277 3.49 -13.27 19.18
C MET A 277 4.65 -12.95 20.12
N TYR A 278 5.58 -12.07 19.72
CA TYR A 278 6.71 -11.67 20.55
C TYR A 278 6.27 -10.99 21.85
N ILE A 279 5.19 -10.20 21.82
CA ILE A 279 4.58 -9.63 23.03
C ILE A 279 4.00 -10.75 23.90
N SER A 280 3.31 -11.73 23.32
CA SER A 280 2.75 -12.87 24.06
C SER A 280 3.79 -13.77 24.72
N MET A 281 5.03 -13.77 24.18
CA MET A 281 6.20 -14.49 24.72
C MET A 281 7.03 -13.63 25.70
N ASP A 282 6.57 -12.44 26.06
CA ASP A 282 7.28 -11.47 26.89
C ASP A 282 8.63 -10.97 26.30
N TYR A 283 8.88 -11.15 25.01
CA TYR A 283 10.06 -10.58 24.34
C TYR A 283 9.97 -9.06 24.23
N PHE A 284 8.74 -8.53 24.18
CA PHE A 284 8.45 -7.11 24.28
C PHE A 284 7.41 -6.81 25.34
N LYS A 285 7.62 -5.72 26.06
CA LYS A 285 6.61 -5.03 26.86
C LYS A 285 6.09 -3.82 26.08
N GLN A 286 4.94 -3.30 26.47
CA GLN A 286 4.35 -2.11 25.83
C GLN A 286 4.36 -0.93 26.80
N LYS A 287 4.77 0.25 26.30
CA LYS A 287 4.66 1.52 27.06
C LYS A 287 3.22 1.80 27.43
N ILE A 288 2.98 2.07 28.69
CA ILE A 288 1.68 2.48 29.23
C ILE A 288 1.60 4.00 29.19
N LYS A 289 0.54 4.53 28.59
CA LYS A 289 0.25 5.96 28.65
C LYS A 289 -0.61 6.26 29.87
N ALA A 290 -0.23 7.27 30.64
CA ALA A 290 -0.99 7.67 31.82
C ALA A 290 -2.46 7.96 31.44
N GLY A 291 -3.40 7.31 32.17
CA GLY A 291 -4.84 7.41 31.89
C GLY A 291 -5.41 6.43 30.87
N GLU A 292 -4.58 5.62 30.17
CA GLU A 292 -5.08 4.51 29.34
C GLU A 292 -5.52 3.33 30.21
N VAL A 293 -6.70 2.77 29.88
CA VAL A 293 -7.21 1.54 30.51
C VAL A 293 -6.90 0.37 29.56
N GLY A 294 -5.93 -0.46 29.94
CA GLY A 294 -5.49 -1.59 29.12
C GLY A 294 -6.51 -2.74 29.01
N SER A 295 -7.35 -2.89 30.03
CA SER A 295 -8.42 -3.91 30.09
C SER A 295 -9.53 -3.42 31.02
N SER A 296 -10.78 -3.67 30.65
CA SER A 296 -11.94 -3.33 31.49
C SER A 296 -12.01 -4.11 32.82
N ALA A 297 -11.38 -5.29 32.88
CA ALA A 297 -11.45 -6.20 34.01
C ALA A 297 -10.11 -6.41 34.74
N MET A 298 -8.97 -6.25 34.04
CA MET A 298 -7.62 -6.55 34.55
C MET A 298 -6.70 -5.34 34.35
N PRO A 299 -6.51 -4.45 35.34
CA PRO A 299 -5.77 -3.20 35.16
C PRO A 299 -4.29 -3.35 34.75
N HIS A 300 -3.68 -4.51 35.09
CA HIS A 300 -2.30 -4.82 34.76
C HIS A 300 -2.10 -5.31 33.29
N LYS A 301 -3.19 -5.63 32.57
CA LYS A 301 -3.13 -6.24 31.23
C LYS A 301 -3.06 -5.17 30.15
N VAL A 302 -1.96 -5.10 29.43
CA VAL A 302 -1.76 -4.22 28.26
C VAL A 302 -1.87 -5.05 26.98
N ASN A 303 -2.99 -4.93 26.28
CA ASN A 303 -3.25 -5.70 25.07
C ASN A 303 -2.52 -5.08 23.86
N PRO A 304 -1.99 -5.88 22.91
CA PRO A 304 -1.36 -5.41 21.69
C PRO A 304 -2.40 -5.02 20.60
N ILE A 305 -3.40 -4.22 21.01
CA ILE A 305 -4.57 -3.88 20.17
C ILE A 305 -4.22 -3.10 18.89
N ASP A 306 -3.08 -2.42 18.87
CA ASP A 306 -2.66 -1.68 17.69
C ASP A 306 -2.31 -2.64 16.53
N PHE A 307 -1.66 -3.76 16.80
CA PHE A 307 -1.37 -4.81 15.82
C PHE A 307 -2.65 -5.57 15.39
N GLU A 308 -3.55 -5.87 16.32
CA GLU A 308 -4.85 -6.50 16.01
C GLU A 308 -5.73 -5.59 15.13
N ASN A 309 -5.76 -4.29 15.41
CA ASN A 309 -6.49 -3.32 14.59
C ASN A 309 -5.90 -3.20 13.19
N SER A 310 -4.57 -3.26 13.05
CA SER A 310 -3.90 -3.29 11.76
C SER A 310 -4.28 -4.56 10.98
N GLU A 311 -4.13 -5.73 11.57
CA GLU A 311 -4.47 -7.03 10.94
C GLU A 311 -5.90 -7.02 10.41
N GLY A 312 -6.88 -6.59 11.20
CA GLY A 312 -8.29 -6.53 10.80
C GLY A 312 -8.52 -5.60 9.61
N ASN A 313 -7.91 -4.41 9.62
CA ASN A 313 -8.03 -3.44 8.52
C ASN A 313 -7.32 -3.93 7.24
N LEU A 314 -6.17 -4.58 7.34
CA LEU A 314 -5.46 -5.15 6.18
C LEU A 314 -6.25 -6.29 5.54
N GLY A 315 -6.93 -7.10 6.34
CA GLY A 315 -7.82 -8.15 5.83
C GLY A 315 -8.97 -7.58 4.98
N LEU A 316 -9.62 -6.51 5.46
CA LEU A 316 -10.68 -5.81 4.72
C LEU A 316 -10.12 -5.15 3.45
N ALA A 317 -8.98 -4.45 3.54
CA ALA A 317 -8.33 -3.85 2.39
C ALA A 317 -8.04 -4.89 1.31
N ASN A 318 -7.45 -6.02 1.69
CA ASN A 318 -7.10 -7.09 0.76
C ASN A 318 -8.31 -7.72 0.06
N ALA A 319 -9.42 -7.90 0.76
CA ALA A 319 -10.66 -8.43 0.18
C ALA A 319 -11.21 -7.51 -0.93
N VAL A 320 -11.23 -6.19 -0.67
CA VAL A 320 -11.72 -5.21 -1.66
C VAL A 320 -10.74 -5.04 -2.82
N LEU A 321 -9.43 -4.94 -2.57
CA LEU A 321 -8.41 -4.86 -3.61
C LEU A 321 -8.43 -6.08 -4.53
N GLN A 322 -8.61 -7.28 -3.96
CA GLN A 322 -8.75 -8.51 -4.75
C GLN A 322 -9.98 -8.47 -5.65
N PHE A 323 -11.11 -8.05 -5.11
CA PHE A 323 -12.34 -7.93 -5.89
C PHE A 323 -12.17 -6.94 -7.04
N LEU A 324 -11.58 -5.76 -6.78
CA LEU A 324 -11.32 -4.73 -7.79
C LEU A 324 -10.38 -5.25 -8.90
N ALA A 325 -9.27 -5.90 -8.54
CA ALA A 325 -8.31 -6.45 -9.49
C ALA A 325 -8.92 -7.51 -10.41
N GLN A 326 -9.86 -8.31 -9.89
CA GLN A 326 -10.53 -9.37 -10.66
C GLN A 326 -11.74 -8.85 -11.45
N LYS A 327 -12.48 -7.86 -10.91
CA LYS A 327 -13.73 -7.40 -11.53
C LYS A 327 -13.51 -6.40 -12.64
N LEU A 328 -12.61 -5.44 -12.47
CA LEU A 328 -12.45 -4.32 -13.40
C LEU A 328 -12.07 -4.75 -14.82
N PRO A 329 -11.15 -5.72 -15.05
CA PRO A 329 -10.81 -6.18 -16.40
C PRO A 329 -11.94 -6.93 -17.11
N VAL A 330 -13.04 -7.23 -16.44
CA VAL A 330 -14.14 -8.02 -16.99
C VAL A 330 -15.35 -7.12 -17.22
N SER A 331 -15.66 -6.87 -18.50
CA SER A 331 -16.82 -6.11 -18.95
C SER A 331 -17.52 -6.82 -20.13
N ARG A 332 -18.68 -6.31 -20.55
CA ARG A 332 -19.47 -6.88 -21.65
C ARG A 332 -19.30 -6.04 -22.90
N LEU A 333 -18.89 -6.68 -24.02
CA LEU A 333 -18.73 -6.01 -25.31
C LEU A 333 -17.85 -4.74 -25.18
N GLN A 334 -18.37 -3.58 -25.60
CA GLN A 334 -17.65 -2.31 -25.46
C GLN A 334 -17.64 -1.81 -24.00
N ARG A 335 -18.72 -2.05 -23.26
CA ARG A 335 -18.85 -1.64 -21.85
C ARG A 335 -20.16 -2.13 -21.24
N ASP A 336 -20.12 -2.42 -19.94
CA ASP A 336 -21.28 -2.36 -19.05
C ASP A 336 -21.03 -1.31 -17.92
N LEU A 337 -22.04 -1.04 -17.08
CA LEU A 337 -21.96 0.01 -16.05
C LEU A 337 -21.22 -0.44 -14.77
N THR A 338 -20.87 -1.72 -14.63
CA THR A 338 -20.35 -2.25 -13.36
C THR A 338 -19.01 -1.65 -12.94
N ASP A 339 -18.19 -1.22 -13.89
CA ASP A 339 -16.94 -0.51 -13.62
C ASP A 339 -17.19 0.78 -12.81
N SER A 340 -18.15 1.61 -13.24
CA SER A 340 -18.48 2.86 -12.54
C SER A 340 -18.97 2.64 -11.12
N THR A 341 -19.69 1.55 -10.86
CA THR A 341 -20.17 1.19 -9.54
C THR A 341 -19.01 0.83 -8.61
N VAL A 342 -18.08 -0.01 -9.07
CA VAL A 342 -17.02 -0.54 -8.21
C VAL A 342 -15.86 0.45 -8.04
N LEU A 343 -15.55 1.27 -9.04
CA LEU A 343 -14.48 2.28 -8.98
C LEU A 343 -14.69 3.31 -7.86
N ARG A 344 -15.94 3.62 -7.50
CA ARG A 344 -16.26 4.51 -6.37
C ARG A 344 -15.79 3.96 -5.01
N ASN A 345 -15.40 2.69 -4.96
CA ASN A 345 -14.92 2.04 -3.74
C ASN A 345 -13.39 1.96 -3.62
N ILE A 346 -12.61 2.55 -4.53
CA ILE A 346 -11.14 2.54 -4.45
C ILE A 346 -10.65 3.17 -3.15
N GLY A 347 -11.30 4.23 -2.67
CA GLY A 347 -10.97 4.88 -1.41
C GLY A 347 -11.14 3.98 -0.17
N VAL A 348 -11.98 2.95 -0.24
CA VAL A 348 -12.26 2.05 0.89
C VAL A 348 -11.01 1.24 1.28
N PRO A 349 -10.41 0.43 0.40
CA PRO A 349 -9.19 -0.31 0.73
C PRO A 349 -7.99 0.60 1.00
N MET A 350 -7.91 1.77 0.36
CA MET A 350 -6.90 2.78 0.67
C MET A 350 -7.04 3.28 2.11
N GLY A 351 -8.26 3.60 2.53
CA GLY A 351 -8.55 4.01 3.91
C GLY A 351 -8.18 2.95 4.93
N HIS A 352 -8.57 1.70 4.70
CA HIS A 352 -8.18 0.58 5.56
C HIS A 352 -6.67 0.39 5.63
N ALA A 353 -5.94 0.48 4.51
CA ALA A 353 -4.48 0.37 4.50
C ALA A 353 -3.80 1.49 5.30
N LEU A 354 -4.24 2.75 5.15
CA LEU A 354 -3.69 3.87 5.92
C LEU A 354 -3.97 3.74 7.42
N ILE A 355 -5.18 3.29 7.82
CA ILE A 355 -5.52 3.00 9.22
C ILE A 355 -4.58 1.94 9.78
N ALA A 356 -4.34 0.88 9.01
CA ALA A 356 -3.48 -0.24 9.41
C ALA A 356 -2.03 0.20 9.60
N PHE A 357 -1.42 0.85 8.62
CA PHE A 357 -0.02 1.31 8.71
C PHE A 357 0.20 2.27 9.88
N GLN A 358 -0.74 3.21 10.13
CA GLN A 358 -0.69 4.07 11.31
C GLN A 358 -0.83 3.28 12.61
N SER A 359 -1.63 2.21 12.62
CA SER A 359 -1.80 1.35 13.79
C SER A 359 -0.55 0.52 14.06
N THR A 360 0.05 -0.10 13.05
CA THR A 360 1.33 -0.81 13.17
C THR A 360 2.44 0.13 13.69
N LEU A 361 2.59 1.31 13.09
CA LEU A 361 3.54 2.33 13.56
C LEU A 361 3.33 2.70 15.04
N LYS A 362 2.08 2.89 15.44
CA LYS A 362 1.74 3.19 16.84
C LYS A 362 2.09 2.02 17.75
N GLY A 363 1.81 0.78 17.35
CA GLY A 363 2.18 -0.43 18.07
C GLY A 363 3.69 -0.56 18.25
N LEU A 364 4.45 -0.41 17.16
CA LEU A 364 5.91 -0.46 17.15
C LEU A 364 6.54 0.57 18.12
N ARG A 365 6.05 1.81 18.11
CA ARG A 365 6.56 2.90 18.98
C ARG A 365 6.27 2.70 20.46
N LYS A 366 5.39 1.78 20.83
CA LYS A 366 5.10 1.39 22.21
C LYS A 366 6.00 0.27 22.72
N LEU A 367 6.76 -0.41 21.85
CA LEU A 367 7.57 -1.54 22.24
C LEU A 367 8.70 -1.15 23.18
N ILE A 368 8.95 -2.00 24.16
CA ILE A 368 10.12 -2.00 25.05
C ILE A 368 10.69 -3.39 24.99
N LEU A 369 11.92 -3.52 24.50
CA LEU A 369 12.61 -4.80 24.41
C LEU A 369 12.85 -5.37 25.82
N ASN A 370 12.62 -6.67 25.99
CA ASN A 370 12.84 -7.41 27.23
C ASN A 370 14.05 -8.36 27.02
N GLU A 371 15.25 -7.79 27.10
CA GLU A 371 16.50 -8.53 26.88
C GLU A 371 16.68 -9.67 27.90
N GLU A 372 16.20 -9.50 29.14
CA GLU A 372 16.26 -10.53 30.18
C GLU A 372 15.51 -11.79 29.73
N LYS A 373 14.32 -11.65 29.12
CA LYS A 373 13.54 -12.79 28.66
C LYS A 373 14.17 -13.48 27.45
N LEU A 374 14.76 -12.73 26.54
CA LEU A 374 15.51 -13.29 25.41
C LEU A 374 16.71 -14.10 25.88
N ALA A 375 17.47 -13.55 26.85
CA ALA A 375 18.60 -14.23 27.46
C ALA A 375 18.17 -15.50 28.23
N GLU A 376 17.09 -15.44 28.98
CA GLU A 376 16.51 -16.60 29.70
C GLU A 376 16.15 -17.73 28.74
N ASP A 377 15.50 -17.43 27.61
CA ASP A 377 15.11 -18.44 26.64
C ASP A 377 16.32 -19.11 25.98
N LEU A 378 17.39 -18.35 25.67
CA LEU A 378 18.64 -18.88 25.16
C LEU A 378 19.33 -19.77 26.21
N GLU A 379 19.45 -19.32 27.47
CA GLU A 379 20.03 -20.07 28.57
C GLU A 379 19.27 -21.36 28.84
N ASN A 380 17.95 -21.34 28.71
CA ASN A 380 17.13 -22.50 28.91
C ASN A 380 17.18 -23.51 27.74
N THR A 381 17.87 -23.20 26.63
CA THR A 381 17.78 -24.00 25.40
C THR A 381 19.15 -24.29 24.77
N TRP A 382 20.13 -24.68 25.57
CA TRP A 382 21.46 -25.03 25.09
C TRP A 382 21.47 -26.16 24.02
N ALA A 383 20.43 -26.96 23.92
CA ALA A 383 20.29 -27.97 22.87
C ALA A 383 20.44 -27.44 21.45
N VAL A 384 20.20 -26.14 21.21
CA VAL A 384 20.26 -25.53 19.87
C VAL A 384 21.69 -25.46 19.31
N VAL A 385 22.74 -25.54 20.15
CA VAL A 385 24.13 -25.57 19.68
C VAL A 385 24.56 -26.94 19.14
N ALA A 386 23.73 -27.98 19.31
CA ALA A 386 24.01 -29.31 18.80
C ALA A 386 24.23 -29.35 17.28
N GLU A 387 23.52 -28.49 16.54
CA GLU A 387 23.71 -28.36 15.09
C GLU A 387 25.12 -27.83 14.75
N ALA A 388 25.57 -26.82 15.46
CA ALA A 388 26.91 -26.25 15.29
C ALA A 388 28.00 -27.30 15.57
N ILE A 389 27.85 -28.02 16.71
CA ILE A 389 28.80 -29.09 17.10
C ILE A 389 28.82 -30.18 16.04
N GLN A 390 27.65 -30.66 15.59
CA GLN A 390 27.55 -31.67 14.53
C GLN A 390 28.23 -31.20 13.23
N THR A 391 28.12 -29.94 12.87
CA THR A 391 28.70 -29.40 11.64
C THR A 391 30.21 -29.37 11.71
N ILE A 392 30.79 -28.98 12.86
CA ILE A 392 32.22 -29.02 13.09
C ILE A 392 32.71 -30.47 13.09
N LEU A 393 32.06 -31.38 13.79
CA LEU A 393 32.43 -32.79 13.79
C LEU A 393 32.39 -33.42 12.39
N ARG A 394 31.47 -33.02 11.52
CA ARG A 394 31.48 -33.41 10.11
C ARG A 394 32.69 -32.86 9.35
N ARG A 395 33.08 -31.61 9.60
CA ARG A 395 34.28 -30.99 9.03
C ARG A 395 35.53 -31.81 9.40
N GLU A 396 35.59 -32.30 10.64
CA GLU A 396 36.69 -33.10 11.15
C GLU A 396 36.63 -34.60 10.78
N ALA A 397 35.64 -34.98 9.93
CA ALA A 397 35.40 -36.39 9.56
C ALA A 397 35.16 -37.34 10.77
N TYR A 398 34.62 -36.82 11.88
CA TYR A 398 34.29 -37.60 13.06
C TYR A 398 33.24 -38.68 12.72
N PRO A 399 33.39 -39.93 13.20
CA PRO A 399 32.46 -41.02 12.86
C PRO A 399 31.08 -40.78 13.48
N ASN A 400 30.05 -40.90 12.67
CA ASN A 400 28.60 -40.84 13.08
C ASN A 400 28.27 -39.65 13.99
N PRO A 401 28.58 -38.39 13.60
CA PRO A 401 28.41 -37.23 14.49
C PRO A 401 26.94 -36.97 14.90
N TYR A 402 25.96 -37.30 14.05
CA TYR A 402 24.56 -37.17 14.37
C TYR A 402 24.15 -38.11 15.50
N GLU A 403 24.55 -39.39 15.43
CA GLU A 403 24.21 -40.41 16.44
C GLU A 403 24.87 -40.11 17.79
N ALA A 404 26.09 -39.57 17.80
CA ALA A 404 26.74 -39.14 19.00
C ALA A 404 25.97 -38.02 19.73
N LEU A 405 25.49 -37.03 19.01
CA LEU A 405 24.69 -35.93 19.55
C LEU A 405 23.25 -36.37 19.87
N LYS A 406 22.64 -37.26 19.09
CA LYS A 406 21.35 -37.81 19.35
C LYS A 406 21.29 -38.54 20.71
N ALA A 407 22.33 -39.26 21.09
CA ALA A 407 22.43 -39.89 22.39
C ALA A 407 22.43 -38.86 23.53
N LEU A 408 23.04 -37.69 23.34
CA LEU A 408 23.07 -36.59 24.31
C LEU A 408 21.69 -35.86 24.37
N THR A 409 21.03 -35.64 23.23
CA THR A 409 19.82 -34.81 23.14
C THR A 409 18.52 -35.54 23.48
N ARG A 410 18.52 -36.87 23.54
CA ARG A 410 17.31 -37.69 23.80
C ARG A 410 17.28 -38.36 25.19
N THR A 411 17.91 -37.73 26.18
CA THR A 411 17.97 -38.27 27.56
C THR A 411 16.81 -37.82 28.44
N ASN A 412 15.84 -37.00 27.94
CA ASN A 412 14.82 -36.30 28.73
C ASN A 412 15.39 -35.38 29.83
N GLU A 413 16.69 -35.21 29.90
CA GLU A 413 17.34 -34.24 30.77
C GLU A 413 17.57 -32.92 30.02
N ARG A 414 17.50 -31.81 30.76
CA ARG A 414 17.77 -30.49 30.20
C ARG A 414 19.26 -30.40 29.83
N MET A 415 19.52 -30.07 28.57
CA MET A 415 20.87 -29.71 28.15
C MET A 415 21.27 -28.34 28.69
N THR A 416 22.45 -28.30 29.29
CA THR A 416 23.04 -27.09 29.86
C THR A 416 24.45 -26.90 29.29
N GLU A 417 25.06 -25.75 29.52
CA GLU A 417 26.47 -25.50 29.20
C GLU A 417 27.34 -26.65 29.72
N LYS A 418 27.17 -27.05 30.99
CA LYS A 418 27.94 -28.12 31.64
C LYS A 418 27.81 -29.44 30.88
N THR A 419 26.61 -29.86 30.49
CA THR A 419 26.41 -31.15 29.78
C THR A 419 27.02 -31.12 28.37
N ILE A 420 26.98 -29.97 27.70
CA ILE A 420 27.68 -29.77 26.41
C ILE A 420 29.21 -29.84 26.60
N HIS A 421 29.76 -29.18 27.60
CA HIS A 421 31.20 -29.18 27.88
C HIS A 421 31.70 -30.57 28.26
N GLU A 422 30.96 -31.31 29.07
CA GLU A 422 31.28 -32.71 29.42
C GLU A 422 31.26 -33.61 28.18
N PHE A 423 30.31 -33.43 27.29
CA PHE A 423 30.26 -34.15 26.02
C PHE A 423 31.49 -33.84 25.14
N VAL A 424 31.81 -32.55 24.97
CA VAL A 424 32.97 -32.10 24.16
C VAL A 424 34.29 -32.65 24.73
N ALA A 425 34.43 -32.67 26.06
CA ALA A 425 35.64 -33.21 26.72
C ALA A 425 35.87 -34.69 26.38
N GLY A 426 34.76 -35.48 26.21
CA GLY A 426 34.83 -36.91 25.86
C GLY A 426 35.08 -37.21 24.37
N LEU A 427 35.08 -36.21 23.49
CA LEU A 427 35.28 -36.43 22.06
C LEU A 427 36.75 -36.76 21.74
N ASP A 428 36.94 -37.68 20.79
CA ASP A 428 38.25 -38.01 20.24
C ASP A 428 38.57 -37.09 19.05
N VAL A 429 38.90 -35.83 19.38
CA VAL A 429 39.32 -34.79 18.45
C VAL A 429 40.49 -34.00 19.04
N SER A 430 41.17 -33.21 18.22
CA SER A 430 42.33 -32.40 18.68
C SER A 430 41.92 -31.35 19.73
N ASP A 431 42.85 -30.94 20.58
CA ASP A 431 42.60 -29.91 21.61
C ASP A 431 42.19 -28.57 20.97
N SER A 432 42.64 -28.25 19.76
CA SER A 432 42.22 -27.08 19.00
C SER A 432 40.72 -27.16 18.65
N VAL A 433 40.24 -28.32 18.18
CA VAL A 433 38.85 -28.53 17.87
C VAL A 433 37.96 -28.54 19.13
N LYS A 434 38.45 -29.13 20.23
CA LYS A 434 37.74 -29.04 21.52
C LYS A 434 37.60 -27.60 21.97
N SER A 435 38.65 -26.80 21.87
CA SER A 435 38.58 -25.37 22.23
C SER A 435 37.60 -24.60 21.38
N GLU A 436 37.51 -24.87 20.06
CA GLU A 436 36.54 -24.29 19.15
C GLU A 436 35.12 -24.69 19.56
N LEU A 437 34.85 -25.95 19.85
CA LEU A 437 33.54 -26.46 20.27
C LEU A 437 33.10 -25.89 21.62
N LEU A 438 34.00 -25.72 22.58
CA LEU A 438 33.69 -25.13 23.89
C LEU A 438 33.38 -23.63 23.83
N ALA A 439 33.83 -22.95 22.79
CA ALA A 439 33.53 -21.52 22.58
C ALA A 439 32.12 -21.26 22.05
N ILE A 440 31.41 -22.31 21.54
CA ILE A 440 30.05 -22.17 20.97
C ILE A 440 29.04 -22.11 22.11
N ASN A 441 28.17 -21.11 22.00
CA ASN A 441 27.05 -20.92 22.92
C ASN A 441 25.82 -20.40 22.19
N PRO A 442 24.61 -20.41 22.81
CA PRO A 442 23.40 -19.95 22.18
C PRO A 442 23.40 -18.47 21.74
N TRP A 443 24.25 -17.62 22.33
CA TRP A 443 24.29 -16.19 22.00
C TRP A 443 25.23 -15.88 20.82
N ASN A 444 26.21 -16.71 20.54
CA ASN A 444 27.19 -16.50 19.46
C ASN A 444 26.95 -17.38 18.23
N TYR A 445 26.09 -18.38 18.35
CA TYR A 445 25.68 -19.22 17.21
C TYR A 445 24.54 -18.57 16.39
N THR A 446 24.76 -17.36 15.95
CA THR A 446 23.77 -16.53 15.23
C THR A 446 24.12 -16.26 13.77
N GLY A 447 25.22 -16.81 13.28
CA GLY A 447 25.69 -16.62 11.90
C GLY A 447 26.31 -15.24 11.67
N VAL A 448 26.14 -14.72 10.45
CA VAL A 448 26.69 -13.44 9.96
C VAL A 448 25.66 -12.35 9.96
#